data_f6306e4f5cb7d0946fd29ef50db6cb66
#
_entry.id   f6306e4f5cb7d0946fd29ef50db6cb66
#
_cell.length_a   1.000
_cell.length_b   1.000
_cell.length_c   1.000
_cell.angle_alpha   90.00
_cell.angle_beta   90.00
_cell.angle_gamma   90.00
#
_symmetry.space_group_name_H-M   'P 1'
#
loop_
_entity.id
_entity.type
_entity.pdbx_description
1 polymer ?
#
loop_
_entity_poly.entity_id
_entity_poly.type
_entity_poly.pdbx_seq_one_letter_code
_entity_poly.pdbx_strand_id
1 'polypeptide(L)'
;MRNVLYLLNYAGKAGTERYVETLVRYLNHREINAFFAYHEGGLLVERLEELGVPTRQIELRSRFDLRAARTLARLCEEWSIDLVHCQFLREHYIALLAKQYNKRIRVVYTNHFILPNNAVTRFTNRLLDKRQDQMIAVCTRGREQLIANGWKGDRIRVIFNGVDLEAWAGPRSESTLRQELGLPEDRFVMLCASRFADDKGHRYLIHSVKRLTELTSVPFTLVLAGDGPLLEETKQQVRDLGLEDKVVFLGFRKDIKNLYKGSDLYVNSSRHEALSFLIIEAMAAGLPVIATDIAGNPDIVNDEAGCGLLVEYDNPDSMAVAIKCFLEEPDFLSKCREGALRTVAEKFEVHKMVEDTAKVYELACAR
;
A
#
# COMPACT_ATOMS: atom_id res chain seq x y z
N MET A 1 23.61 -5.55 -17.78
CA MET A 1 22.69 -6.06 -16.73
C MET A 1 23.10 -5.42 -15.43
N ARG A 2 22.18 -4.80 -14.68
CA ARG A 2 22.48 -4.14 -13.41
C ARG A 2 22.15 -5.05 -12.24
N ASN A 3 23.02 -5.07 -11.25
CA ASN A 3 22.81 -5.82 -10.02
C ASN A 3 22.18 -4.90 -8.97
N VAL A 4 20.91 -5.14 -8.62
CA VAL A 4 20.14 -4.36 -7.66
C VAL A 4 19.92 -5.15 -6.39
N LEU A 5 20.39 -4.61 -5.26
CA LEU A 5 20.17 -5.18 -3.93
C LEU A 5 18.98 -4.52 -3.25
N TYR A 6 17.90 -5.24 -3.04
CA TYR A 6 16.80 -4.81 -2.18
C TYR A 6 17.16 -5.03 -0.72
N LEU A 7 17.04 -3.99 0.09
CA LEU A 7 17.41 -4.02 1.50
C LEU A 7 16.20 -3.75 2.40
N LEU A 8 15.91 -4.70 3.29
CA LEU A 8 14.74 -4.67 4.15
C LEU A 8 15.08 -5.08 5.59
N ASN A 9 14.50 -4.39 6.58
CA ASN A 9 14.70 -4.78 7.98
C ASN A 9 13.89 -6.04 8.34
N TYR A 10 12.62 -6.09 7.95
CA TYR A 10 11.73 -7.24 8.21
C TYR A 10 11.12 -7.74 6.89
N ALA A 11 11.27 -9.02 6.60
CA ALA A 11 10.83 -9.65 5.35
C ALA A 11 9.55 -10.47 5.54
N GLY A 12 8.49 -9.88 6.08
CA GLY A 12 7.21 -10.52 6.39
C GLY A 12 6.24 -10.62 5.21
N LYS A 13 5.00 -10.10 5.40
CA LYS A 13 3.91 -10.21 4.41
C LYS A 13 3.05 -8.94 4.29
N ALA A 14 3.58 -7.77 4.59
CA ALA A 14 2.85 -6.51 4.51
C ALA A 14 2.96 -5.84 3.11
N GLY A 15 2.49 -4.61 2.97
CA GLY A 15 2.46 -3.89 1.70
C GLY A 15 3.85 -3.60 1.11
N THR A 16 4.84 -3.32 1.97
CA THR A 16 6.23 -3.06 1.52
C THR A 16 6.88 -4.31 0.95
N GLU A 17 6.67 -5.47 1.59
CA GLU A 17 7.18 -6.76 1.13
C GLU A 17 6.55 -7.13 -0.21
N ARG A 18 5.26 -6.89 -0.35
CA ARG A 18 4.55 -7.07 -1.62
C ARG A 18 5.11 -6.16 -2.71
N TYR A 19 5.41 -4.89 -2.40
CA TYR A 19 6.06 -3.97 -3.34
C TYR A 19 7.40 -4.52 -3.83
N VAL A 20 8.26 -5.02 -2.93
CA VAL A 20 9.56 -5.62 -3.30
C VAL A 20 9.36 -6.87 -4.14
N GLU A 21 8.47 -7.79 -3.74
CA GLU A 21 8.16 -9.01 -4.51
C GLU A 21 7.69 -8.65 -5.92
N THR A 22 6.80 -7.66 -6.05
CA THR A 22 6.29 -7.19 -7.34
C THR A 22 7.43 -6.65 -8.21
N LEU A 23 8.30 -5.78 -7.68
CA LEU A 23 9.45 -5.28 -8.44
C LEU A 23 10.36 -6.42 -8.91
N VAL A 24 10.68 -7.36 -8.04
CA VAL A 24 11.55 -8.49 -8.39
C VAL A 24 10.94 -9.34 -9.50
N ARG A 25 9.65 -9.64 -9.42
CA ARG A 25 8.96 -10.45 -10.44
C ARG A 25 8.96 -9.80 -11.83
N TYR A 26 8.73 -8.50 -11.88
CA TYR A 26 8.53 -7.80 -13.15
C TYR A 26 9.80 -7.12 -13.68
N LEU A 27 10.74 -6.69 -12.81
CA LEU A 27 12.02 -6.10 -13.23
C LEU A 27 13.08 -7.12 -13.63
N ASN A 28 13.10 -8.32 -13.02
CA ASN A 28 14.15 -9.31 -13.21
C ASN A 28 14.29 -9.77 -14.67
N HIS A 29 13.24 -9.67 -15.46
CA HIS A 29 13.23 -10.06 -16.88
C HIS A 29 13.70 -8.94 -17.84
N ARG A 30 14.04 -7.76 -17.32
CA ARG A 30 14.38 -6.55 -18.11
C ARG A 30 15.78 -6.02 -17.81
N GLU A 31 16.81 -6.83 -17.88
CA GLU A 31 18.21 -6.42 -17.71
C GLU A 31 18.63 -6.09 -16.26
N ILE A 32 17.84 -6.46 -15.27
CA ILE A 32 18.15 -6.28 -13.86
C ILE A 32 18.28 -7.63 -13.17
N ASN A 33 19.40 -7.85 -12.49
CA ASN A 33 19.57 -8.96 -11.54
C ASN A 33 19.16 -8.50 -10.16
N ALA A 34 18.19 -9.16 -9.55
CA ALA A 34 17.75 -8.90 -8.19
C ALA A 34 18.58 -9.69 -7.17
N PHE A 35 18.93 -9.03 -6.09
CA PHE A 35 19.53 -9.58 -4.88
C PHE A 35 18.74 -9.08 -3.67
N PHE A 36 18.72 -9.83 -2.58
CA PHE A 36 17.95 -9.45 -1.41
C PHE A 36 18.76 -9.59 -0.12
N ALA A 37 18.77 -8.53 0.71
CA ALA A 37 19.33 -8.59 2.04
C ALA A 37 18.32 -8.13 3.10
N TYR A 38 18.27 -8.81 4.22
CA TYR A 38 17.30 -8.61 5.28
C TYR A 38 17.90 -8.77 6.67
N HIS A 39 17.23 -8.20 7.69
CA HIS A 39 17.61 -8.41 9.09
C HIS A 39 16.80 -9.55 9.72
N GLU A 40 15.48 -9.45 9.69
CA GLU A 40 14.57 -10.48 10.18
C GLU A 40 13.89 -11.16 9.00
N GLY A 41 14.00 -12.50 8.93
CA GLY A 41 13.40 -13.30 7.88
C GLY A 41 11.88 -13.47 8.03
N GLY A 42 11.24 -13.94 6.97
CA GLY A 42 9.81 -14.22 6.90
C GLY A 42 9.40 -14.65 5.50
N LEU A 43 8.11 -14.65 5.23
CA LEU A 43 7.52 -15.19 3.99
C LEU A 43 8.12 -14.61 2.69
N LEU A 44 8.55 -13.33 2.71
CA LEU A 44 9.17 -12.73 1.54
C LEU A 44 10.48 -13.42 1.16
N VAL A 45 11.29 -13.84 2.14
CA VAL A 45 12.55 -14.56 1.86
C VAL A 45 12.27 -15.83 1.08
N GLU A 46 11.36 -16.68 1.58
CA GLU A 46 10.95 -17.91 0.94
C GLU A 46 10.50 -17.70 -0.52
N ARG A 47 9.64 -16.71 -0.75
CA ARG A 47 9.14 -16.37 -2.09
C ARG A 47 10.22 -15.87 -3.04
N LEU A 48 11.17 -15.09 -2.55
CA LEU A 48 12.27 -14.59 -3.38
C LEU A 48 13.27 -15.71 -3.70
N GLU A 49 13.53 -16.64 -2.77
CA GLU A 49 14.35 -17.84 -3.01
C GLU A 49 13.69 -18.76 -4.03
N GLU A 50 12.36 -18.95 -3.98
CA GLU A 50 11.59 -19.69 -5.01
C GLU A 50 11.73 -19.06 -6.42
N LEU A 51 11.93 -17.73 -6.48
CA LEU A 51 12.21 -17.00 -7.73
C LEU A 51 13.70 -17.06 -8.15
N GLY A 52 14.55 -17.75 -7.39
CA GLY A 52 15.98 -17.86 -7.66
C GLY A 52 16.79 -16.61 -7.30
N VAL A 53 16.26 -15.73 -6.46
CA VAL A 53 16.95 -14.51 -6.01
C VAL A 53 17.96 -14.87 -4.91
N PRO A 54 19.25 -14.51 -5.05
CA PRO A 54 20.21 -14.68 -3.96
C PRO A 54 19.82 -13.83 -2.75
N THR A 55 19.74 -14.46 -1.57
CA THR A 55 19.35 -13.83 -0.32
C THR A 55 20.47 -13.84 0.70
N ARG A 56 20.53 -12.85 1.58
CA ARG A 56 21.51 -12.77 2.67
C ARG A 56 20.93 -12.08 3.91
N GLN A 57 21.01 -12.74 5.04
CA GLN A 57 20.72 -12.10 6.31
C GLN A 57 21.90 -11.24 6.77
N ILE A 58 21.62 -9.99 7.17
CA ILE A 58 22.61 -9.06 7.74
C ILE A 58 22.03 -8.34 8.96
N GLU A 59 22.84 -8.04 9.95
CA GLU A 59 22.39 -7.28 11.11
C GLU A 59 22.19 -5.80 10.79
N LEU A 60 21.00 -5.26 11.15
CA LEU A 60 20.63 -3.84 11.00
C LEU A 60 20.10 -3.30 12.34
N ARG A 61 21.00 -2.98 13.30
CA ARG A 61 20.61 -2.65 14.68
C ARG A 61 20.03 -1.26 14.85
N SER A 62 20.62 -0.26 14.22
CA SER A 62 20.24 1.15 14.36
C SER A 62 20.40 1.93 13.05
N ARG A 63 19.84 3.15 12.99
CA ARG A 63 19.91 4.01 11.79
C ARG A 63 21.33 4.41 11.39
N PHE A 64 22.26 4.47 12.36
CA PHE A 64 23.65 4.89 12.14
C PHE A 64 24.65 3.77 12.46
N ASP A 65 24.27 2.53 12.19
CA ASP A 65 25.11 1.35 12.43
C ASP A 65 26.25 1.27 11.41
N LEU A 66 27.45 1.71 11.83
CA LEU A 66 28.66 1.66 11.00
C LEU A 66 29.16 0.23 10.74
N ARG A 67 28.84 -0.74 11.62
CA ARG A 67 29.15 -2.15 11.37
C ARG A 67 28.28 -2.70 10.26
N ALA A 68 26.98 -2.45 10.33
CA ALA A 68 26.04 -2.78 9.27
C ALA A 68 26.43 -2.13 7.94
N ALA A 69 26.81 -0.84 7.95
CA ALA A 69 27.24 -0.13 6.74
C ALA A 69 28.51 -0.77 6.12
N ARG A 70 29.48 -1.20 6.93
CA ARG A 70 30.68 -1.90 6.44
C ARG A 70 30.32 -3.29 5.89
N THR A 71 29.45 -4.04 6.58
CA THR A 71 28.97 -5.34 6.13
C THR A 71 28.23 -5.21 4.78
N LEU A 72 27.34 -4.24 4.67
CA LEU A 72 26.63 -3.95 3.42
C LEU A 72 27.59 -3.60 2.27
N ALA A 73 28.60 -2.77 2.54
CA ALA A 73 29.60 -2.40 1.54
C ALA A 73 30.38 -3.63 1.02
N ARG A 74 30.79 -4.55 1.91
CA ARG A 74 31.45 -5.81 1.52
C ARG A 74 30.51 -6.73 0.72
N LEU A 75 29.26 -6.86 1.13
CA LEU A 75 28.27 -7.63 0.39
C LEU A 75 28.06 -7.07 -1.02
N CYS A 76 28.02 -5.74 -1.14
CA CYS A 76 27.94 -5.09 -2.45
C CYS A 76 29.17 -5.36 -3.34
N GLU A 77 30.36 -5.48 -2.76
CA GLU A 77 31.58 -5.89 -3.49
C GLU A 77 31.50 -7.36 -3.90
N GLU A 78 31.15 -8.26 -2.97
CA GLU A 78 31.02 -9.70 -3.19
C GLU A 78 30.05 -10.02 -4.34
N TRP A 79 28.89 -9.33 -4.37
CA TRP A 79 27.83 -9.55 -5.36
C TRP A 79 27.88 -8.59 -6.54
N SER A 80 28.93 -7.76 -6.62
CA SER A 80 29.07 -6.73 -7.66
C SER A 80 27.82 -5.85 -7.80
N ILE A 81 27.27 -5.38 -6.68
CA ILE A 81 26.03 -4.58 -6.64
C ILE A 81 26.28 -3.18 -7.18
N ASP A 82 25.48 -2.76 -8.14
CA ASP A 82 25.48 -1.41 -8.70
C ASP A 82 24.62 -0.45 -7.89
N LEU A 83 23.49 -0.95 -7.35
CA LEU A 83 22.48 -0.14 -6.70
C LEU A 83 21.87 -0.86 -5.50
N VAL A 84 21.74 -0.15 -4.37
CA VAL A 84 20.99 -0.59 -3.19
C VAL A 84 19.67 0.14 -3.15
N HIS A 85 18.55 -0.61 -3.16
CA HIS A 85 17.20 -0.09 -3.05
C HIS A 85 16.64 -0.35 -1.64
N CYS A 86 16.57 0.71 -0.85
CA CYS A 86 16.11 0.69 0.55
C CYS A 86 14.61 0.97 0.66
N GLN A 87 13.95 0.32 1.63
CA GLN A 87 12.49 0.44 1.81
C GLN A 87 12.08 1.22 3.07
N PHE A 88 13.00 1.35 4.05
CA PHE A 88 12.76 2.10 5.29
C PHE A 88 13.93 3.03 5.60
N LEU A 89 13.69 3.98 6.49
CA LEU A 89 14.66 5.02 6.84
C LEU A 89 15.94 4.47 7.50
N ARG A 90 15.85 3.35 8.23
CA ARG A 90 17.01 2.70 8.83
C ARG A 90 17.98 2.20 7.78
N GLU A 91 17.50 1.40 6.85
CA GLU A 91 18.27 0.82 5.76
C GLU A 91 18.84 1.89 4.85
N HIS A 92 18.05 2.93 4.60
CA HIS A 92 18.45 4.08 3.81
C HIS A 92 19.69 4.78 4.40
N TYR A 93 19.67 5.09 5.71
CA TYR A 93 20.83 5.72 6.35
C TYR A 93 22.07 4.79 6.37
N ILE A 94 21.87 3.50 6.62
CA ILE A 94 22.96 2.51 6.56
C ILE A 94 23.55 2.45 5.16
N ALA A 95 22.73 2.44 4.09
CA ALA A 95 23.21 2.44 2.71
C ALA A 95 23.97 3.72 2.34
N LEU A 96 23.51 4.90 2.80
CA LEU A 96 24.24 6.15 2.62
C LEU A 96 25.60 6.17 3.36
N LEU A 97 25.67 5.53 4.52
CA LEU A 97 26.92 5.34 5.26
C LEU A 97 27.84 4.31 4.58
N ALA A 98 27.29 3.27 3.95
CA ALA A 98 28.06 2.27 3.23
C ALA A 98 28.88 2.88 2.06
N LYS A 99 28.41 3.99 1.48
CA LYS A 99 29.17 4.75 0.46
C LYS A 99 30.53 5.29 0.95
N GLN A 100 30.79 5.31 2.25
CA GLN A 100 32.13 5.67 2.78
C GLN A 100 33.14 4.53 2.55
N TYR A 101 32.68 3.30 2.51
CA TYR A 101 33.50 2.11 2.33
C TYR A 101 33.55 1.66 0.86
N ASN A 102 32.45 1.87 0.11
CA ASN A 102 32.35 1.58 -1.31
C ASN A 102 31.64 2.73 -2.05
N LYS A 103 32.42 3.58 -2.73
CA LYS A 103 31.91 4.78 -3.44
C LYS A 103 31.14 4.45 -4.71
N ARG A 104 31.20 3.20 -5.20
CA ARG A 104 30.48 2.78 -6.43
C ARG A 104 28.98 2.55 -6.17
N ILE A 105 28.61 2.26 -4.92
CA ILE A 105 27.22 2.01 -4.55
C ILE A 105 26.35 3.21 -4.88
N ARG A 106 25.28 2.99 -5.63
CA ARG A 106 24.16 3.92 -5.79
C ARG A 106 23.05 3.57 -4.82
N VAL A 107 22.31 4.58 -4.36
CA VAL A 107 21.25 4.39 -3.34
C VAL A 107 19.95 4.99 -3.85
N VAL A 108 18.93 4.12 -3.94
CA VAL A 108 17.54 4.51 -4.13
C VAL A 108 16.78 4.20 -2.85
N TYR A 109 15.91 5.09 -2.43
CA TYR A 109 15.04 4.89 -1.27
C TYR A 109 13.59 5.07 -1.67
N THR A 110 12.74 4.07 -1.42
CA THR A 110 11.28 4.19 -1.52
C THR A 110 10.68 4.49 -0.16
N ASN A 111 9.92 5.58 -0.08
CA ASN A 111 9.21 5.99 1.13
C ASN A 111 7.78 5.44 1.14
N HIS A 112 7.54 4.43 1.99
CA HIS A 112 6.25 3.76 2.16
C HIS A 112 5.41 4.33 3.31
N PHE A 113 5.90 5.34 4.04
CA PHE A 113 5.23 5.88 5.21
C PHE A 113 5.24 7.40 5.23
N ILE A 114 4.20 7.96 5.81
CA ILE A 114 4.17 9.36 6.17
C ILE A 114 4.75 9.51 7.57
N LEU A 115 6.02 9.90 7.65
CA LEU A 115 6.76 10.04 8.90
C LEU A 115 6.59 11.44 9.51
N PRO A 116 6.49 11.57 10.83
CA PRO A 116 6.45 12.88 11.48
C PRO A 116 7.74 13.67 11.19
N ASN A 117 7.57 14.97 10.94
CA ASN A 117 8.68 15.89 10.74
C ASN A 117 9.21 16.40 12.08
N ASN A 118 10.49 16.13 12.36
CA ASN A 118 11.17 16.71 13.50
C ASN A 118 12.52 17.35 13.12
N ALA A 119 12.97 18.31 13.92
CA ALA A 119 14.17 19.11 13.63
C ALA A 119 15.44 18.25 13.47
N VAL A 120 15.58 17.20 14.28
CA VAL A 120 16.75 16.31 14.25
C VAL A 120 16.79 15.52 12.94
N THR A 121 15.67 14.92 12.55
CA THR A 121 15.56 14.18 11.28
C THR A 121 15.83 15.11 10.10
N ARG A 122 15.27 16.31 10.11
CA ARG A 122 15.47 17.31 9.04
C ARG A 122 16.93 17.73 8.92
N PHE A 123 17.59 18.00 10.03
CA PHE A 123 19.01 18.34 10.03
C PHE A 123 19.87 17.18 9.49
N THR A 124 19.62 15.96 9.97
CA THR A 124 20.33 14.75 9.52
C THR A 124 20.14 14.53 8.02
N ASN A 125 18.93 14.64 7.52
CA ASN A 125 18.61 14.47 6.09
C ASN A 125 19.35 15.50 5.23
N ARG A 126 19.40 16.76 5.64
CA ARG A 126 20.17 17.81 4.94
C ARG A 126 21.68 17.50 4.86
N LEU A 127 22.25 16.92 5.91
CA LEU A 127 23.65 16.50 5.90
C LEU A 127 23.90 15.32 4.96
N LEU A 128 22.96 14.38 4.90
CA LEU A 128 23.06 13.18 4.08
C LEU A 128 22.60 13.39 2.62
N ASP A 129 21.88 14.46 2.34
CA ASP A 129 21.29 14.72 1.01
C ASP A 129 22.31 14.66 -0.12
N LYS A 130 23.55 15.13 0.08
CA LYS A 130 24.61 15.07 -0.94
C LYS A 130 25.02 13.63 -1.31
N ARG A 131 24.74 12.66 -0.45
CA ARG A 131 25.06 11.25 -0.68
C ARG A 131 23.91 10.48 -1.33
N GLN A 132 22.70 11.07 -1.34
CA GLN A 132 21.50 10.49 -1.92
C GLN A 132 21.53 10.59 -3.45
N ASP A 133 21.25 9.46 -4.13
CA ASP A 133 21.18 9.45 -5.59
C ASP A 133 19.75 9.73 -6.09
N GLN A 134 18.76 8.88 -5.78
CA GLN A 134 17.36 9.07 -6.13
C GLN A 134 16.41 8.55 -5.02
N MET A 135 15.21 9.11 -4.96
CA MET A 135 14.17 8.70 -4.02
C MET A 135 12.84 8.50 -4.75
N ILE A 136 12.05 7.58 -4.26
CA ILE A 136 10.68 7.31 -4.70
C ILE A 136 9.74 7.61 -3.52
N ALA A 137 8.71 8.39 -3.75
CA ALA A 137 7.56 8.53 -2.86
C ALA A 137 6.39 7.79 -3.50
N VAL A 138 5.69 6.95 -2.75
CA VAL A 138 4.55 6.20 -3.28
C VAL A 138 3.28 7.03 -3.42
N CYS A 139 3.28 8.29 -2.95
CA CYS A 139 2.18 9.23 -3.08
C CYS A 139 2.67 10.69 -3.08
N THR A 140 1.84 11.61 -3.55
CA THR A 140 2.16 13.04 -3.64
C THR A 140 2.46 13.66 -2.27
N ARG A 141 1.61 13.43 -1.27
CA ARG A 141 1.84 13.90 0.11
C ARG A 141 3.12 13.30 0.72
N GLY A 142 3.49 12.06 0.34
CA GLY A 142 4.77 11.45 0.73
C GLY A 142 5.97 12.20 0.18
N ARG A 143 5.92 12.66 -1.08
CA ARG A 143 6.95 13.51 -1.68
C ARG A 143 7.09 14.86 -0.97
N GLU A 144 5.97 15.53 -0.71
CA GLU A 144 5.94 16.81 0.01
C GLU A 144 6.57 16.66 1.40
N GLN A 145 6.24 15.57 2.09
CA GLN A 145 6.82 15.28 3.40
C GLN A 145 8.33 15.01 3.35
N LEU A 146 8.83 14.28 2.36
CA LEU A 146 10.26 14.08 2.19
C LEU A 146 10.98 15.42 2.01
N ILE A 147 10.42 16.34 1.23
CA ILE A 147 10.94 17.71 1.05
C ILE A 147 10.91 18.46 2.39
N ALA A 148 9.79 18.45 3.09
CA ALA A 148 9.64 19.08 4.41
C ALA A 148 10.63 18.50 5.44
N ASN A 149 10.97 17.20 5.31
CA ASN A 149 11.95 16.50 6.11
C ASN A 149 13.41 16.74 5.67
N GLY A 150 13.66 17.64 4.73
CA GLY A 150 14.98 18.17 4.41
C GLY A 150 15.69 17.56 3.20
N TRP A 151 15.04 16.67 2.44
CA TRP A 151 15.55 16.15 1.18
C TRP A 151 15.26 17.09 0.01
N LYS A 152 16.11 17.09 -1.03
CA LYS A 152 15.90 17.90 -2.21
C LYS A 152 14.90 17.29 -3.17
N GLY A 153 13.90 18.07 -3.56
CA GLY A 153 12.78 17.62 -4.38
C GLY A 153 13.15 17.21 -5.82
N ASP A 154 14.29 17.66 -6.36
CA ASP A 154 14.79 17.32 -7.70
C ASP A 154 15.15 15.82 -7.83
N ARG A 155 15.42 15.15 -6.71
CA ARG A 155 15.75 13.72 -6.63
C ARG A 155 14.59 12.83 -6.21
N ILE A 156 13.42 13.38 -5.96
CA ILE A 156 12.25 12.64 -5.49
C ILE A 156 11.24 12.52 -6.63
N ARG A 157 10.93 11.28 -7.01
CA ARG A 157 9.88 10.95 -7.99
C ARG A 157 8.67 10.36 -7.26
N VAL A 158 7.47 10.72 -7.70
CA VAL A 158 6.25 10.03 -7.27
C VAL A 158 6.05 8.86 -8.21
N ILE A 159 6.02 7.64 -7.66
CA ILE A 159 5.71 6.41 -8.38
C ILE A 159 4.69 5.66 -7.54
N PHE A 160 3.47 5.58 -8.04
CA PHE A 160 2.39 4.88 -7.34
C PHE A 160 2.60 3.37 -7.32
N ASN A 161 2.09 2.71 -6.30
CA ASN A 161 2.01 1.26 -6.27
C ASN A 161 1.15 0.76 -7.43
N GLY A 162 1.61 -0.30 -8.09
CA GLY A 162 0.91 -0.93 -9.21
C GLY A 162 0.37 -2.31 -8.86
N VAL A 163 -0.70 -2.71 -9.52
CA VAL A 163 -1.29 -4.05 -9.43
C VAL A 163 -1.35 -4.69 -10.82
N ASP A 164 -1.25 -6.01 -10.85
CA ASP A 164 -1.45 -6.79 -12.07
C ASP A 164 -2.96 -6.84 -12.38
N LEU A 165 -3.38 -6.15 -13.44
CA LEU A 165 -4.79 -6.05 -13.80
C LEU A 165 -5.39 -7.41 -14.20
N GLU A 166 -4.62 -8.29 -14.83
CA GLU A 166 -5.09 -9.59 -15.24
C GLU A 166 -5.46 -10.46 -14.03
N ALA A 167 -4.71 -10.34 -12.93
CA ALA A 167 -5.01 -11.03 -11.69
C ALA A 167 -6.38 -10.68 -11.10
N TRP A 168 -6.87 -9.46 -11.37
CA TRP A 168 -8.17 -8.95 -10.86
C TRP A 168 -9.30 -9.00 -11.90
N ALA A 169 -8.99 -9.27 -13.15
CA ALA A 169 -9.99 -9.39 -14.22
C ALA A 169 -10.98 -10.54 -13.96
N GLY A 170 -12.09 -10.51 -14.70
CA GLY A 170 -13.15 -11.52 -14.64
C GLY A 170 -14.50 -10.94 -14.20
N PRO A 171 -15.59 -11.64 -14.46
CA PRO A 171 -16.94 -11.19 -14.16
C PRO A 171 -17.27 -11.31 -12.66
N ARG A 172 -18.19 -10.51 -12.18
CA ARG A 172 -18.71 -10.57 -10.82
C ARG A 172 -19.40 -11.91 -10.49
N SER A 173 -19.97 -12.56 -11.49
CA SER A 173 -20.65 -13.87 -11.36
C SER A 173 -19.73 -15.02 -10.91
N GLU A 174 -18.40 -14.84 -10.96
CA GLU A 174 -17.45 -15.81 -10.42
C GLU A 174 -17.40 -15.82 -8.88
N SER A 175 -17.97 -14.80 -8.21
CA SER A 175 -17.96 -14.73 -6.76
C SER A 175 -18.99 -15.64 -6.12
N THR A 176 -18.58 -16.35 -5.09
CA THR A 176 -19.42 -17.16 -4.20
C THR A 176 -19.84 -16.42 -2.94
N LEU A 177 -19.33 -15.21 -2.69
CA LEU A 177 -19.52 -14.48 -1.42
C LEU A 177 -20.99 -14.37 -1.01
N ARG A 178 -21.85 -13.95 -1.95
CA ARG A 178 -23.28 -13.76 -1.65
C ARG A 178 -23.96 -15.09 -1.27
N GLN A 179 -23.62 -16.17 -1.97
CA GLN A 179 -24.12 -17.51 -1.69
C GLN A 179 -23.58 -18.01 -0.32
N GLU A 180 -22.30 -17.83 -0.03
CA GLU A 180 -21.69 -18.18 1.26
C GLU A 180 -22.39 -17.51 2.44
N LEU A 181 -22.82 -16.26 2.26
CA LEU A 181 -23.48 -15.46 3.30
C LEU A 181 -25.01 -15.55 3.28
N GLY A 182 -25.60 -16.30 2.35
CA GLY A 182 -27.06 -16.38 2.18
C GLY A 182 -27.71 -15.03 1.87
N LEU A 183 -26.99 -14.11 1.21
CA LEU A 183 -27.49 -12.78 0.89
C LEU A 183 -28.36 -12.80 -0.36
N PRO A 184 -29.52 -12.11 -0.37
CA PRO A 184 -30.28 -11.87 -1.58
C PRO A 184 -29.47 -11.13 -2.65
N GLU A 185 -29.80 -11.33 -3.92
CA GLU A 185 -29.07 -10.67 -5.03
C GLU A 185 -29.18 -9.15 -5.00
N ASP A 186 -30.30 -8.61 -4.53
CA ASP A 186 -30.57 -7.17 -4.41
C ASP A 186 -29.95 -6.53 -3.15
N ARG A 187 -29.36 -7.32 -2.25
CA ARG A 187 -28.69 -6.81 -1.07
C ARG A 187 -27.45 -6.01 -1.45
N PHE A 188 -27.38 -4.75 -1.04
CA PHE A 188 -26.15 -3.95 -1.24
C PHE A 188 -25.06 -4.41 -0.29
N VAL A 189 -23.89 -4.79 -0.82
CA VAL A 189 -22.77 -5.32 -0.05
C VAL A 189 -21.60 -4.34 -0.06
N MET A 190 -21.27 -3.82 1.12
CA MET A 190 -20.07 -3.04 1.36
C MET A 190 -18.96 -3.94 1.90
N LEU A 191 -17.73 -3.76 1.44
CA LEU A 191 -16.56 -4.49 1.91
C LEU A 191 -15.55 -3.55 2.53
N CYS A 192 -15.09 -3.86 3.74
CA CYS A 192 -13.85 -3.33 4.29
C CYS A 192 -12.92 -4.51 4.59
N ALA A 193 -11.81 -4.59 3.87
CA ALA A 193 -10.81 -5.63 4.07
C ALA A 193 -9.53 -4.99 4.60
N SER A 194 -9.21 -5.23 5.88
CA SER A 194 -8.00 -4.70 6.49
C SER A 194 -7.71 -5.36 7.84
N ARG A 195 -6.51 -5.16 8.36
CA ARG A 195 -6.14 -5.63 9.71
C ARG A 195 -6.93 -4.84 10.76
N PHE A 196 -7.48 -5.52 11.76
CA PHE A 196 -8.16 -4.89 12.90
C PHE A 196 -7.15 -4.24 13.85
N ALA A 197 -6.76 -3.00 13.54
CA ALA A 197 -5.80 -2.19 14.28
C ALA A 197 -6.25 -0.72 14.28
N ASP A 198 -5.74 0.08 15.21
CA ASP A 198 -6.14 1.49 15.41
C ASP A 198 -6.00 2.35 14.14
N ASP A 199 -4.96 2.10 13.35
CA ASP A 199 -4.70 2.81 12.11
C ASP A 199 -5.73 2.53 10.99
N LYS A 200 -6.61 1.52 11.13
CA LYS A 200 -7.60 1.13 10.11
C LYS A 200 -9.01 1.67 10.33
N GLY A 201 -9.28 2.27 11.49
CA GLY A 201 -10.48 3.05 11.74
C GLY A 201 -11.79 2.27 11.75
N HIS A 202 -11.78 0.96 12.07
CA HIS A 202 -13.00 0.14 12.13
C HIS A 202 -14.04 0.72 13.10
N ARG A 203 -13.60 1.25 14.25
CA ARG A 203 -14.49 1.91 15.21
C ARG A 203 -15.28 3.04 14.55
N TYR A 204 -14.63 3.88 13.78
CA TYR A 204 -15.25 4.96 13.04
C TYR A 204 -16.26 4.42 11.99
N LEU A 205 -15.87 3.38 11.22
CA LEU A 205 -16.74 2.76 10.23
C LEU A 205 -18.02 2.18 10.86
N ILE A 206 -17.94 1.53 12.00
CA ILE A 206 -19.12 0.98 12.70
C ILE A 206 -20.08 2.09 13.15
N HIS A 207 -19.57 3.23 13.66
CA HIS A 207 -20.43 4.38 13.95
C HIS A 207 -21.09 4.95 12.69
N SER A 208 -20.37 4.96 11.56
CA SER A 208 -20.93 5.39 10.29
C SER A 208 -22.06 4.48 9.81
N VAL A 209 -21.92 3.16 10.00
CA VAL A 209 -22.99 2.18 9.72
C VAL A 209 -24.20 2.40 10.63
N LYS A 210 -24.01 2.69 11.92
CA LYS A 210 -25.11 3.05 12.81
C LYS A 210 -25.84 4.28 12.31
N ARG A 211 -25.11 5.31 11.92
CA ARG A 211 -25.69 6.53 11.34
C ARG A 211 -26.43 6.25 10.04
N LEU A 212 -25.88 5.39 9.18
CA LEU A 212 -26.50 5.00 7.93
C LEU A 212 -27.87 4.34 8.14
N THR A 213 -28.08 3.52 9.18
CA THR A 213 -29.40 2.93 9.48
C THR A 213 -30.49 3.95 9.79
N GLU A 214 -30.11 5.17 10.16
CA GLU A 214 -31.05 6.29 10.41
C GLU A 214 -31.34 7.10 9.14
N LEU A 215 -30.49 6.97 8.10
CA LEU A 215 -30.57 7.78 6.88
C LEU A 215 -31.23 7.07 5.71
N THR A 216 -31.32 5.74 5.71
CA THR A 216 -31.87 4.97 4.61
C THR A 216 -32.58 3.70 5.09
N SER A 217 -33.59 3.28 4.34
CA SER A 217 -34.26 1.99 4.50
C SER A 217 -33.79 0.93 3.49
N VAL A 218 -32.89 1.28 2.58
CA VAL A 218 -32.35 0.33 1.58
C VAL A 218 -31.58 -0.77 2.29
N PRO A 219 -31.86 -2.05 2.02
CA PRO A 219 -31.17 -3.17 2.67
C PRO A 219 -29.70 -3.25 2.27
N PHE A 220 -28.82 -3.28 3.26
CA PHE A 220 -27.38 -3.40 3.05
C PHE A 220 -26.71 -4.37 4.05
N THR A 221 -25.51 -4.77 3.73
CA THR A 221 -24.60 -5.54 4.61
C THR A 221 -23.20 -4.99 4.51
N LEU A 222 -22.56 -4.73 5.66
CA LEU A 222 -21.13 -4.46 5.75
C LEU A 222 -20.40 -5.78 6.03
N VAL A 223 -19.50 -6.15 5.14
CA VAL A 223 -18.61 -7.31 5.27
C VAL A 223 -17.25 -6.83 5.74
N LEU A 224 -16.78 -7.33 6.86
CA LEU A 224 -15.47 -7.03 7.44
C LEU A 224 -14.57 -8.27 7.31
N ALA A 225 -13.49 -8.15 6.54
CA ALA A 225 -12.51 -9.21 6.32
C ALA A 225 -11.14 -8.81 6.88
N GLY A 226 -10.57 -9.66 7.71
CA GLY A 226 -9.28 -9.44 8.34
C GLY A 226 -9.19 -10.02 9.72
N ASP A 227 -8.03 -9.80 10.35
CA ASP A 227 -7.74 -10.22 11.72
C ASP A 227 -6.91 -9.12 12.41
N GLY A 228 -6.80 -9.16 13.73
CA GLY A 228 -5.98 -8.20 14.46
C GLY A 228 -6.44 -7.96 15.90
N PRO A 229 -5.65 -7.22 16.68
CA PRO A 229 -5.87 -7.05 18.11
C PRO A 229 -7.21 -6.39 18.48
N LEU A 230 -7.81 -5.59 17.57
CA LEU A 230 -9.10 -4.91 17.83
C LEU A 230 -10.31 -5.66 17.28
N LEU A 231 -10.18 -6.90 16.80
CA LEU A 231 -11.29 -7.66 16.24
C LEU A 231 -12.41 -7.87 17.26
N GLU A 232 -12.10 -8.34 18.46
CA GLU A 232 -13.11 -8.61 19.48
C GLU A 232 -13.75 -7.33 20.05
N GLU A 233 -12.98 -6.26 20.18
CA GLU A 233 -13.51 -4.94 20.54
C GLU A 233 -14.49 -4.44 19.48
N THR A 234 -14.17 -4.59 18.20
CA THR A 234 -15.05 -4.20 17.09
C THR A 234 -16.35 -5.04 17.09
N LYS A 235 -16.26 -6.35 17.34
CA LYS A 235 -17.46 -7.21 17.48
C LYS A 235 -18.33 -6.76 18.66
N GLN A 236 -17.73 -6.39 19.80
CA GLN A 236 -18.47 -5.87 20.93
C GLN A 236 -19.18 -4.55 20.59
N GLN A 237 -18.50 -3.63 19.90
CA GLN A 237 -19.11 -2.38 19.45
C GLN A 237 -20.32 -2.62 18.52
N VAL A 238 -20.25 -3.61 17.62
CA VAL A 238 -21.39 -4.00 16.76
C VAL A 238 -22.58 -4.45 17.60
N ARG A 239 -22.36 -5.29 18.63
CA ARG A 239 -23.43 -5.71 19.57
C ARG A 239 -24.02 -4.55 20.35
N ASP A 240 -23.17 -3.70 20.93
CA ASP A 240 -23.59 -2.55 21.74
C ASP A 240 -24.45 -1.54 20.95
N LEU A 241 -24.25 -1.48 19.63
CA LEU A 241 -25.01 -0.61 18.73
C LEU A 241 -26.19 -1.31 18.04
N GLY A 242 -26.41 -2.62 18.29
CA GLY A 242 -27.49 -3.41 17.70
C GLY A 242 -27.38 -3.53 16.18
N LEU A 243 -26.17 -3.86 15.67
CA LEU A 243 -25.88 -3.92 14.23
C LEU A 243 -25.54 -5.36 13.74
N GLU A 244 -25.86 -6.40 14.54
CA GLU A 244 -25.49 -7.79 14.24
C GLU A 244 -26.14 -8.31 12.95
N ASP A 245 -27.29 -7.77 12.57
CA ASP A 245 -27.99 -8.09 11.32
C ASP A 245 -27.44 -7.32 10.09
N LYS A 246 -26.55 -6.35 10.30
CA LYS A 246 -25.97 -5.50 9.26
C LYS A 246 -24.48 -5.74 9.02
N VAL A 247 -23.76 -6.32 10.00
CA VAL A 247 -22.30 -6.46 9.95
C VAL A 247 -21.89 -7.92 10.04
N VAL A 248 -21.12 -8.37 9.05
CA VAL A 248 -20.61 -9.75 8.96
C VAL A 248 -19.09 -9.74 9.11
N PHE A 249 -18.55 -10.56 9.99
CA PHE A 249 -17.11 -10.74 10.18
C PHE A 249 -16.67 -12.05 9.53
N LEU A 250 -15.73 -11.99 8.58
CA LEU A 250 -15.20 -13.16 7.86
C LEU A 250 -13.88 -13.68 8.40
N GLY A 251 -13.25 -12.95 9.35
CA GLY A 251 -11.87 -13.23 9.73
C GLY A 251 -10.88 -13.02 8.56
N PHE A 252 -9.69 -13.59 8.69
CA PHE A 252 -8.68 -13.49 7.64
C PHE A 252 -9.07 -14.36 6.44
N ARG A 253 -9.13 -13.75 5.25
CA ARG A 253 -9.43 -14.42 3.97
C ARG A 253 -8.25 -14.30 3.01
N LYS A 254 -7.94 -15.38 2.29
CA LYS A 254 -6.92 -15.40 1.23
C LYS A 254 -7.51 -15.12 -0.15
N ASP A 255 -8.78 -15.37 -0.34
CA ASP A 255 -9.54 -15.22 -1.58
C ASP A 255 -10.15 -13.81 -1.72
N ILE A 256 -9.33 -12.79 -1.50
CA ILE A 256 -9.79 -11.39 -1.51
C ILE A 256 -10.47 -10.98 -2.82
N LYS A 257 -10.06 -11.57 -3.96
CA LYS A 257 -10.72 -11.37 -5.25
C LYS A 257 -12.19 -11.78 -5.21
N ASN A 258 -12.51 -12.91 -4.57
CA ASN A 258 -13.88 -13.37 -4.37
C ASN A 258 -14.70 -12.34 -3.58
N LEU A 259 -14.11 -11.76 -2.53
CA LEU A 259 -14.77 -10.73 -1.72
C LEU A 259 -15.04 -9.45 -2.54
N TYR A 260 -14.07 -8.97 -3.31
CA TYR A 260 -14.25 -7.80 -4.18
C TYR A 260 -15.36 -8.05 -5.22
N LYS A 261 -15.29 -9.19 -5.93
CA LYS A 261 -16.28 -9.51 -6.99
C LYS A 261 -17.71 -9.66 -6.46
N GLY A 262 -17.89 -10.12 -5.20
CA GLY A 262 -19.20 -10.27 -4.55
C GLY A 262 -19.76 -9.00 -3.92
N SER A 263 -18.96 -7.92 -3.84
CA SER A 263 -19.33 -6.66 -3.20
C SER A 263 -19.75 -5.60 -4.20
N ASP A 264 -20.39 -4.53 -3.73
CA ASP A 264 -20.87 -3.39 -4.54
C ASP A 264 -20.02 -2.15 -4.33
N LEU A 265 -19.43 -1.99 -3.15
CA LEU A 265 -18.66 -0.84 -2.72
C LEU A 265 -17.50 -1.29 -1.83
N TYR A 266 -16.31 -0.74 -2.03
CA TYR A 266 -15.20 -0.88 -1.11
C TYR A 266 -15.09 0.34 -0.20
N VAL A 267 -14.96 0.12 1.12
CA VAL A 267 -14.85 1.21 2.10
C VAL A 267 -13.51 1.12 2.82
N ASN A 268 -12.72 2.18 2.72
CA ASN A 268 -11.48 2.35 3.46
C ASN A 268 -11.64 3.44 4.52
N SER A 269 -11.67 3.05 5.77
CA SER A 269 -11.84 3.93 6.93
C SER A 269 -10.52 4.28 7.64
N SER A 270 -9.38 4.03 7.01
CA SER A 270 -8.07 4.14 7.63
C SER A 270 -7.77 5.55 8.14
N ARG A 271 -7.05 5.62 9.27
CA ARG A 271 -6.44 6.84 9.82
C ARG A 271 -5.05 7.12 9.25
N HIS A 272 -4.33 6.06 8.89
CA HIS A 272 -2.99 6.14 8.33
C HIS A 272 -2.84 5.18 7.17
N GLU A 273 -2.45 5.72 6.03
CA GLU A 273 -2.05 4.99 4.83
C GLU A 273 -0.92 5.78 4.14
N ALA A 274 -0.10 5.12 3.33
CA ALA A 274 0.71 5.85 2.35
C ALA A 274 0.01 5.82 1.00
N LEU A 275 -0.11 4.63 0.39
CA LEU A 275 -0.91 4.37 -0.79
C LEU A 275 -1.44 2.93 -0.70
N SER A 276 -2.75 2.78 -0.57
CA SER A 276 -3.37 1.50 -0.25
C SER A 276 -3.45 0.57 -1.45
N PHE A 277 -2.75 -0.56 -1.40
CA PHE A 277 -2.93 -1.64 -2.37
C PHE A 277 -4.37 -2.15 -2.42
N LEU A 278 -5.03 -2.26 -1.25
CA LEU A 278 -6.40 -2.78 -1.17
C LEU A 278 -7.42 -1.90 -1.89
N ILE A 279 -7.23 -0.57 -1.87
CA ILE A 279 -8.06 0.36 -2.67
C ILE A 279 -7.82 0.11 -4.17
N ILE A 280 -6.56 0.05 -4.59
CA ILE A 280 -6.20 -0.14 -6.01
C ILE A 280 -6.71 -1.50 -6.52
N GLU A 281 -6.62 -2.55 -5.71
CA GLU A 281 -7.15 -3.89 -6.02
C GLU A 281 -8.67 -3.91 -6.13
N ALA A 282 -9.36 -3.24 -5.21
CA ALA A 282 -10.81 -3.11 -5.26
C ALA A 282 -11.25 -2.44 -6.57
N MET A 283 -10.56 -1.36 -6.96
CA MET A 283 -10.79 -0.66 -8.23
C MET A 283 -10.48 -1.55 -9.44
N ALA A 284 -9.40 -2.32 -9.41
CA ALA A 284 -9.05 -3.29 -10.46
C ALA A 284 -10.09 -4.42 -10.58
N ALA A 285 -10.76 -4.76 -9.48
CA ALA A 285 -11.90 -5.68 -9.49
C ALA A 285 -13.22 -5.01 -9.91
N GLY A 286 -13.23 -3.71 -10.22
CA GLY A 286 -14.40 -2.94 -10.68
C GLY A 286 -15.26 -2.41 -9.54
N LEU A 287 -14.75 -2.24 -8.33
CA LEU A 287 -15.48 -1.62 -7.24
C LEU A 287 -15.23 -0.12 -7.18
N PRO A 288 -16.28 0.70 -7.01
CA PRO A 288 -16.13 2.06 -6.55
C PRO A 288 -15.66 2.09 -5.09
N VAL A 289 -15.11 3.21 -4.67
CA VAL A 289 -14.43 3.32 -3.39
C VAL A 289 -14.94 4.52 -2.59
N ILE A 290 -15.16 4.34 -1.30
CA ILE A 290 -15.14 5.42 -0.32
C ILE A 290 -13.85 5.30 0.48
N ALA A 291 -13.09 6.38 0.59
CA ALA A 291 -11.87 6.42 1.36
C ALA A 291 -11.77 7.70 2.20
N THR A 292 -11.09 7.59 3.34
CA THR A 292 -10.75 8.78 4.13
C THR A 292 -9.75 9.67 3.40
N ASP A 293 -9.90 11.00 3.49
CA ASP A 293 -8.96 11.98 2.91
C ASP A 293 -7.66 12.04 3.71
N ILE A 294 -6.85 11.02 3.55
CA ILE A 294 -5.54 10.92 4.20
C ILE A 294 -4.46 10.53 3.21
N ALA A 295 -3.25 10.97 3.49
CA ALA A 295 -2.03 10.53 2.78
C ALA A 295 -2.18 10.42 1.25
N GLY A 296 -2.07 9.23 0.69
CA GLY A 296 -2.16 8.99 -0.75
C GLY A 296 -3.56 8.65 -1.26
N ASN A 297 -4.59 8.58 -0.38
CA ASN A 297 -5.95 8.29 -0.86
C ASN A 297 -6.46 9.34 -1.87
N PRO A 298 -6.16 10.67 -1.75
CA PRO A 298 -6.51 11.65 -2.78
C PRO A 298 -5.79 11.48 -4.12
N ASP A 299 -4.65 10.78 -4.16
CA ASP A 299 -4.00 10.43 -5.43
C ASP A 299 -4.78 9.35 -6.20
N ILE A 300 -5.57 8.52 -5.45
CA ILE A 300 -6.38 7.43 -6.02
C ILE A 300 -7.81 7.88 -6.26
N VAL A 301 -8.45 8.47 -5.24
CA VAL A 301 -9.86 8.88 -5.25
C VAL A 301 -9.92 10.40 -5.31
N ASN A 302 -10.40 10.94 -6.42
CA ASN A 302 -10.57 12.37 -6.65
C ASN A 302 -11.57 12.60 -7.80
N ASP A 303 -11.94 13.84 -8.06
CA ASP A 303 -12.94 14.21 -9.08
C ASP A 303 -12.53 13.77 -10.49
N GLU A 304 -11.23 13.86 -10.84
CA GLU A 304 -10.71 13.42 -12.14
C GLU A 304 -10.84 11.90 -12.33
N ALA A 305 -10.52 11.14 -11.28
CA ALA A 305 -10.65 9.69 -11.28
C ALA A 305 -12.13 9.26 -11.45
N GLY A 306 -13.06 9.97 -10.81
CA GLY A 306 -14.48 9.66 -10.82
C GLY A 306 -14.77 8.22 -10.37
N CYS A 307 -13.96 7.69 -9.45
CA CYS A 307 -14.00 6.29 -9.02
C CYS A 307 -14.63 6.10 -7.63
N GLY A 308 -15.03 7.20 -6.98
CA GLY A 308 -15.54 7.13 -5.63
C GLY A 308 -15.57 8.48 -4.92
N LEU A 309 -15.65 8.45 -3.59
CA LEU A 309 -15.75 9.63 -2.75
C LEU A 309 -14.67 9.63 -1.66
N LEU A 310 -14.11 10.82 -1.39
CA LEU A 310 -13.29 11.06 -0.21
C LEU A 310 -14.16 11.59 0.92
N VAL A 311 -13.87 11.14 2.14
CA VAL A 311 -14.55 11.58 3.36
C VAL A 311 -13.53 12.00 4.43
N GLU A 312 -13.92 12.91 5.27
CA GLU A 312 -13.12 13.32 6.42
C GLU A 312 -13.00 12.16 7.43
N TYR A 313 -11.77 11.92 7.94
CA TYR A 313 -11.56 10.92 8.99
C TYR A 313 -12.25 11.33 10.28
N ASP A 314 -12.76 10.35 11.03
CA ASP A 314 -13.48 10.52 12.31
C ASP A 314 -14.76 11.39 12.21
N ASN A 315 -15.39 11.39 11.04
CA ASN A 315 -16.69 12.03 10.78
C ASN A 315 -17.69 10.98 10.29
N PRO A 316 -18.38 10.26 11.23
CA PRO A 316 -19.33 9.20 10.87
C PRO A 316 -20.48 9.66 9.98
N ASP A 317 -20.95 10.89 10.12
CA ASP A 317 -22.03 11.46 9.29
C ASP A 317 -21.56 11.62 7.83
N SER A 318 -20.35 12.13 7.60
CA SER A 318 -19.78 12.26 6.25
C SER A 318 -19.67 10.90 5.54
N MET A 319 -19.15 9.89 6.23
CA MET A 319 -19.05 8.53 5.68
C MET A 319 -20.44 7.92 5.42
N ALA A 320 -21.39 8.08 6.34
CA ALA A 320 -22.76 7.57 6.17
C ALA A 320 -23.46 8.21 4.99
N VAL A 321 -23.34 9.53 4.80
CA VAL A 321 -23.89 10.25 3.65
C VAL A 321 -23.23 9.78 2.34
N ALA A 322 -21.93 9.61 2.31
CA ALA A 322 -21.23 9.08 1.13
C ALA A 322 -21.69 7.66 0.77
N ILE A 323 -21.85 6.77 1.76
CA ILE A 323 -22.38 5.42 1.54
C ILE A 323 -23.81 5.50 1.00
N LYS A 324 -24.67 6.36 1.55
CA LYS A 324 -26.06 6.54 1.11
C LYS A 324 -26.13 6.93 -0.37
N CYS A 325 -25.27 7.79 -0.87
CA CYS A 325 -25.23 8.15 -2.29
C CYS A 325 -25.05 6.90 -3.17
N PHE A 326 -24.14 5.99 -2.82
CA PHE A 326 -23.94 4.75 -3.58
C PHE A 326 -25.11 3.76 -3.47
N LEU A 327 -25.84 3.75 -2.34
CA LEU A 327 -27.00 2.90 -2.16
C LEU A 327 -28.22 3.37 -2.97
N GLU A 328 -28.43 4.69 -3.04
CA GLU A 328 -29.66 5.28 -3.58
C GLU A 328 -29.53 5.79 -5.02
N GLU A 329 -28.28 5.91 -5.54
CA GLU A 329 -27.99 6.44 -6.87
C GLU A 329 -27.28 5.39 -7.78
N PRO A 330 -28.02 4.43 -8.41
CA PRO A 330 -27.42 3.38 -9.24
C PRO A 330 -26.59 3.92 -10.42
N ASP A 331 -26.99 5.03 -11.01
CA ASP A 331 -26.24 5.67 -12.11
C ASP A 331 -24.89 6.21 -11.63
N PHE A 332 -24.84 6.79 -10.42
CA PHE A 332 -23.61 7.23 -9.80
C PHE A 332 -22.68 6.05 -9.48
N LEU A 333 -23.23 4.97 -8.91
CA LEU A 333 -22.50 3.73 -8.66
C LEU A 333 -21.88 3.18 -9.96
N SER A 334 -22.65 3.14 -11.07
CA SER A 334 -22.17 2.64 -12.36
C SER A 334 -21.03 3.49 -12.92
N LYS A 335 -21.19 4.81 -12.90
CA LYS A 335 -20.15 5.76 -13.35
C LYS A 335 -18.86 5.59 -12.54
N CYS A 336 -18.96 5.44 -11.22
CA CYS A 336 -17.80 5.24 -10.37
C CYS A 336 -17.11 3.88 -10.61
N ARG A 337 -17.81 2.83 -10.98
CA ARG A 337 -17.24 1.55 -11.43
C ARG A 337 -16.40 1.71 -12.70
N GLU A 338 -16.92 2.41 -13.69
CA GLU A 338 -16.19 2.71 -14.93
C GLU A 338 -14.97 3.59 -14.65
N GLY A 339 -15.12 4.61 -13.80
CA GLY A 339 -14.03 5.45 -13.34
C GLY A 339 -12.93 4.67 -12.62
N ALA A 340 -13.30 3.71 -11.78
CA ALA A 340 -12.36 2.85 -11.06
C ALA A 340 -11.50 2.02 -12.02
N LEU A 341 -12.12 1.32 -12.98
CA LEU A 341 -11.41 0.51 -13.97
C LEU A 341 -10.50 1.36 -14.86
N ARG A 342 -11.00 2.51 -15.33
CA ARG A 342 -10.21 3.45 -16.14
C ARG A 342 -8.98 3.96 -15.35
N THR A 343 -9.20 4.46 -14.14
CA THR A 343 -8.13 5.06 -13.34
C THR A 343 -7.05 4.05 -12.97
N VAL A 344 -7.42 2.81 -12.64
CA VAL A 344 -6.42 1.80 -12.30
C VAL A 344 -5.60 1.40 -13.52
N ALA A 345 -6.21 1.31 -14.70
CA ALA A 345 -5.49 1.00 -15.94
C ALA A 345 -4.52 2.12 -16.35
N GLU A 346 -4.89 3.37 -16.14
CA GLU A 346 -4.06 4.53 -16.53
C GLU A 346 -2.94 4.83 -15.53
N LYS A 347 -3.19 4.68 -14.22
CA LYS A 347 -2.29 5.19 -13.18
C LYS A 347 -1.64 4.10 -12.32
N PHE A 348 -2.28 2.95 -12.14
CA PHE A 348 -1.90 1.95 -11.12
C PHE A 348 -1.63 0.54 -11.71
N GLU A 349 -1.35 0.46 -13.00
CA GLU A 349 -0.94 -0.78 -13.63
C GLU A 349 0.51 -1.12 -13.27
N VAL A 350 0.80 -2.41 -13.01
CA VAL A 350 2.09 -2.87 -12.48
C VAL A 350 3.26 -2.56 -13.41
N HIS A 351 3.10 -2.68 -14.72
CA HIS A 351 4.18 -2.41 -15.67
C HIS A 351 4.59 -0.93 -15.68
N LYS A 352 3.63 -0.02 -15.48
CA LYS A 352 3.93 1.41 -15.33
C LYS A 352 4.79 1.67 -14.09
N MET A 353 4.44 1.11 -12.94
CA MET A 353 5.25 1.22 -11.72
C MET A 353 6.67 0.70 -11.94
N VAL A 354 6.79 -0.45 -12.59
CA VAL A 354 8.06 -1.12 -12.87
C VAL A 354 8.93 -0.29 -13.83
N GLU A 355 8.36 0.21 -14.93
CA GLU A 355 9.06 1.05 -15.91
C GLU A 355 9.55 2.36 -15.31
N ASP A 356 8.70 3.03 -14.54
CA ASP A 356 9.07 4.28 -13.89
C ASP A 356 10.14 4.05 -12.80
N THR A 357 10.11 2.91 -12.09
CA THR A 357 11.17 2.52 -11.15
C THR A 357 12.49 2.23 -11.88
N ALA A 358 12.45 1.54 -13.03
CA ALA A 358 13.65 1.30 -13.85
C ALA A 358 14.31 2.61 -14.32
N LYS A 359 13.51 3.61 -14.73
CA LYS A 359 14.02 4.96 -15.08
C LYS A 359 14.70 5.64 -13.88
N VAL A 360 14.17 5.44 -12.64
CA VAL A 360 14.83 5.96 -11.43
C VAL A 360 16.18 5.30 -11.19
N TYR A 361 16.29 3.98 -11.43
CA TYR A 361 17.58 3.28 -11.34
C TYR A 361 18.59 3.80 -12.38
N GLU A 362 18.14 4.08 -13.60
CA GLU A 362 18.99 4.69 -14.64
C GLU A 362 19.52 6.06 -14.20
N LEU A 363 18.62 6.91 -13.69
CA LEU A 363 18.99 8.24 -13.18
C LEU A 363 19.96 8.18 -12.00
N ALA A 364 19.84 7.17 -11.12
CA ALA A 364 20.74 6.95 -10.00
C ALA A 364 22.13 6.53 -10.46
N CYS A 365 22.22 5.70 -11.52
CA CYS A 365 23.48 5.20 -12.06
C CYS A 365 24.18 6.16 -13.04
N ALA A 366 23.46 7.12 -13.63
CA ALA A 366 24.02 8.11 -14.57
C ALA A 366 24.87 9.21 -13.88
N ARG A 367 24.89 9.27 -12.58
CA ARG A 367 25.67 10.19 -11.73
C ARG A 367 26.93 9.50 -11.22
#